data_fbaecfb0ad2a16b334fb9b3d6dec0542
#
_entry.id   fbaecfb0ad2a16b334fb9b3d6dec0542
#
_cell.length_a   1.000
_cell.length_b   1.000
_cell.length_c   1.000
_cell.angle_alpha   90.00
_cell.angle_beta   90.00
_cell.angle_gamma   90.00
#
_symmetry.space_group_name_H-M   'P 1'
#
loop_
_entity.id
_entity.type
_entity.pdbx_description
1 polymer ?
#
loop_
_entity_poly.entity_id
_entity_poly.type
_entity_poly.pdbx_seq_one_letter_code
_entity_poly.pdbx_strand_id
1 'polypeptide(L)'
;MFQYHCLNPIAGVGLANFNENYQQTESLEGADAVLVRSAAMHGMELPKSLLAVARAGAGVNNIPLADCAEQGIVVFNTPGANANGVKELVLAGMLLASRDIAGGIEWVKSDKEDGDIAKTAEKQKKKFAGCEISGKKLGI
;
A
#
# COMPACT_ATOMS: atom_id res chain seq x y z
N MET A 1 -0.29 7.13 31.79
CA MET A 1 0.53 6.79 30.60
C MET A 1 -0.32 5.85 29.78
N PHE A 2 -0.58 6.19 28.50
CA PHE A 2 -1.38 5.34 27.62
C PHE A 2 -0.48 4.28 26.98
N GLN A 3 -0.99 3.06 26.86
CA GLN A 3 -0.31 1.96 26.19
C GLN A 3 -0.90 1.72 24.80
N TYR A 4 -0.05 1.57 23.78
CA TYR A 4 -0.49 1.21 22.44
C TYR A 4 0.20 -0.06 21.95
N HIS A 5 -0.56 -0.89 21.23
CA HIS A 5 -0.07 -2.11 20.60
C HIS A 5 -0.08 -1.99 19.08
N CYS A 6 0.97 -2.50 18.41
CA CYS A 6 1.06 -2.52 16.96
C CYS A 6 0.79 -3.93 16.42
N LEU A 7 -0.36 -4.16 15.79
CA LEU A 7 -0.69 -5.45 15.15
C LEU A 7 0.11 -5.72 13.87
N ASN A 8 0.71 -4.68 13.31
CA ASN A 8 1.62 -4.78 12.15
C ASN A 8 2.83 -3.86 12.41
N PRO A 9 3.96 -4.09 11.73
CA PRO A 9 5.05 -3.14 11.72
C PRO A 9 4.58 -1.76 11.24
N ILE A 10 4.75 -0.74 12.07
CA ILE A 10 4.50 0.67 11.79
C ILE A 10 5.85 1.37 11.65
N ALA A 11 5.97 2.27 10.67
CA ALA A 11 7.21 2.98 10.41
C ALA A 11 7.67 3.78 11.65
N GLY A 12 8.95 3.64 12.03
CA GLY A 12 9.51 4.30 13.21
C GLY A 12 9.37 5.82 13.18
N VAL A 13 9.41 6.44 11.98
CA VAL A 13 9.15 7.88 11.82
C VAL A 13 7.74 8.28 12.27
N GLY A 14 6.76 7.38 12.12
CA GLY A 14 5.39 7.61 12.61
C GLY A 14 5.32 7.47 14.12
N LEU A 15 5.95 6.44 14.68
CA LEU A 15 5.97 6.18 16.13
C LEU A 15 6.75 7.25 16.90
N ALA A 16 7.76 7.87 16.28
CA ALA A 16 8.53 8.95 16.88
C ALA A 16 7.73 10.24 17.17
N ASN A 17 6.48 10.33 16.69
CA ASN A 17 5.57 11.42 17.06
C ASN A 17 4.90 11.23 18.41
N PHE A 18 4.95 10.03 18.98
CA PHE A 18 4.46 9.80 20.34
C PHE A 18 5.45 10.35 21.39
N ASN A 19 4.94 11.08 22.34
CA ASN A 19 5.72 11.62 23.45
C ASN A 19 5.73 10.64 24.65
N GLU A 20 6.29 11.05 25.77
CA GLU A 20 6.43 10.26 27.01
C GLU A 20 5.10 9.80 27.65
N ASN A 21 3.97 10.35 27.21
CA ASN A 21 2.66 9.90 27.69
C ASN A 21 2.18 8.60 27.05
N TYR A 22 2.89 8.12 26.02
CA TYR A 22 2.54 6.93 25.25
C TYR A 22 3.67 5.91 25.30
N GLN A 23 3.33 4.66 25.55
CA GLN A 23 4.28 3.55 25.57
C GLN A 23 3.80 2.40 24.69
N GLN A 24 4.70 1.87 23.89
CA GLN A 24 4.41 0.66 23.11
C GLN A 24 4.43 -0.56 24.00
N THR A 25 3.43 -1.45 23.86
CA THR A 25 3.35 -2.75 24.53
C THR A 25 3.38 -3.89 23.52
N GLU A 26 3.93 -5.04 23.95
CA GLU A 26 4.00 -6.26 23.16
C GLU A 26 2.65 -7.02 23.13
N SER A 27 1.77 -6.76 24.07
CA SER A 27 0.48 -7.44 24.20
C SER A 27 -0.68 -6.51 23.87
N LEU A 28 -1.71 -7.07 23.23
CA LEU A 28 -2.99 -6.40 23.05
C LEU A 28 -3.72 -6.27 24.40
N GLU A 29 -3.54 -7.24 25.29
CA GLU A 29 -4.13 -7.21 26.63
C GLU A 29 -3.62 -6.00 27.42
N GLY A 30 -4.53 -5.18 27.91
CA GLY A 30 -4.20 -3.95 28.65
C GLY A 30 -3.82 -2.75 27.78
N ALA A 31 -3.81 -2.88 26.46
CA ALA A 31 -3.59 -1.74 25.58
C ALA A 31 -4.79 -0.78 25.59
N ASP A 32 -4.50 0.52 25.59
CA ASP A 32 -5.49 1.60 25.44
C ASP A 32 -5.76 1.90 23.96
N ALA A 33 -4.80 1.63 23.07
CA ALA A 33 -4.91 1.87 21.64
C ALA A 33 -4.24 0.77 20.79
N VAL A 34 -4.75 0.56 19.60
CA VAL A 34 -4.17 -0.33 18.59
C VAL A 34 -3.81 0.43 17.33
N LEU A 35 -2.59 0.20 16.83
CA LEU A 35 -2.17 0.62 15.49
C LEU A 35 -2.19 -0.60 14.57
N VAL A 36 -2.92 -0.52 13.47
CA VAL A 36 -3.08 -1.62 12.51
C VAL A 36 -2.91 -1.13 11.08
N ARG A 37 -2.41 -1.99 10.21
CA ARG A 37 -2.33 -1.75 8.76
C ARG A 37 -3.18 -2.75 7.98
N SER A 38 -2.78 -4.02 7.99
CA SER A 38 -3.41 -5.09 7.20
C SER A 38 -3.84 -6.31 8.01
N ALA A 39 -3.49 -6.39 9.29
CA ALA A 39 -3.93 -7.48 10.14
C ALA A 39 -5.46 -7.50 10.23
N ALA A 40 -6.05 -8.70 10.16
CA ALA A 40 -7.48 -8.88 10.36
C ALA A 40 -7.79 -8.84 11.87
N MET A 41 -8.71 -7.99 12.25
CA MET A 41 -9.16 -7.86 13.63
C MET A 41 -10.50 -8.58 13.90
N HIS A 42 -11.16 -9.06 12.85
CA HIS A 42 -12.39 -9.83 13.00
C HIS A 42 -12.14 -11.12 13.79
N GLY A 43 -12.97 -11.38 14.80
CA GLY A 43 -12.83 -12.53 15.69
C GLY A 43 -11.76 -12.40 16.77
N MET A 44 -11.08 -11.25 16.87
CA MET A 44 -10.19 -10.96 17.99
C MET A 44 -11.01 -10.53 19.20
N GLU A 45 -10.62 -10.99 20.39
CA GLU A 45 -11.14 -10.45 21.63
C GLU A 45 -10.52 -9.08 21.88
N LEU A 46 -11.35 -8.04 21.86
CA LEU A 46 -10.90 -6.67 22.14
C LEU A 46 -10.93 -6.43 23.64
N PRO A 47 -9.80 -6.00 24.25
CA PRO A 47 -9.76 -5.77 25.69
C PRO A 47 -10.66 -4.60 26.08
N LYS A 48 -11.26 -4.68 27.28
CA LYS A 48 -12.14 -3.61 27.79
C LYS A 48 -11.42 -2.27 28.03
N SER A 49 -10.10 -2.30 28.11
CA SER A 49 -9.25 -1.10 28.21
C SER A 49 -9.11 -0.36 26.88
N LEU A 50 -9.43 -1.01 25.74
CA LEU A 50 -9.19 -0.45 24.42
C LEU A 50 -10.13 0.73 24.15
N LEU A 51 -9.55 1.89 23.90
CA LEU A 51 -10.25 3.14 23.62
C LEU A 51 -10.25 3.50 22.13
N ALA A 52 -9.19 3.09 21.42
CA ALA A 52 -9.02 3.50 20.01
C ALA A 52 -8.33 2.45 19.16
N VAL A 53 -8.74 2.39 17.89
CA VAL A 53 -8.04 1.66 16.83
C VAL A 53 -7.69 2.67 15.73
N ALA A 54 -6.41 2.75 15.36
CA ALA A 54 -5.94 3.64 14.30
C ALA A 54 -5.36 2.82 13.14
N ARG A 55 -5.96 2.92 11.96
CA ARG A 55 -5.50 2.23 10.75
C ARG A 55 -4.58 3.10 9.91
N ALA A 56 -3.36 2.60 9.67
CA ALA A 56 -2.45 3.15 8.67
C ALA A 56 -2.91 2.73 7.26
N GLY A 57 -4.00 3.32 6.77
CA GLY A 57 -4.61 3.06 5.48
C GLY A 57 -6.03 3.62 5.35
N ALA A 58 -6.56 3.66 4.14
CA ALA A 58 -7.87 4.28 3.86
C ALA A 58 -9.06 3.37 4.19
N GLY A 59 -9.01 2.09 3.79
CA GLY A 59 -10.10 1.15 4.05
C GLY A 59 -10.15 0.71 5.52
N VAL A 60 -11.27 0.17 5.97
CA VAL A 60 -11.47 -0.32 7.35
C VAL A 60 -12.10 -1.71 7.38
N ASN A 61 -12.09 -2.40 6.26
CA ASN A 61 -12.72 -3.71 6.09
C ASN A 61 -12.08 -4.84 6.93
N ASN A 62 -10.91 -4.62 7.48
CA ASN A 62 -10.21 -5.54 8.38
C ASN A 62 -10.49 -5.27 9.87
N ILE A 63 -11.33 -4.27 10.19
CA ILE A 63 -11.65 -3.86 11.55
C ILE A 63 -13.15 -4.15 11.80
N PRO A 64 -13.52 -4.79 12.92
CA PRO A 64 -14.91 -5.07 13.28
C PRO A 64 -15.59 -3.80 13.79
N LEU A 65 -16.04 -2.92 12.89
CA LEU A 65 -16.59 -1.60 13.23
C LEU A 65 -17.81 -1.67 14.16
N ALA A 66 -18.69 -2.68 13.97
CA ALA A 66 -19.86 -2.86 14.82
C ALA A 66 -19.46 -3.17 16.26
N ASP A 67 -18.56 -4.13 16.45
CA ASP A 67 -18.07 -4.53 17.78
C ASP A 67 -17.32 -3.38 18.47
N CYS A 68 -16.53 -2.62 17.69
CA CYS A 68 -15.86 -1.42 18.18
C CYS A 68 -16.88 -0.38 18.68
N ALA A 69 -17.93 -0.13 17.89
CA ALA A 69 -18.96 0.84 18.24
C ALA A 69 -19.74 0.42 19.50
N GLU A 70 -20.11 -0.87 19.62
CA GLU A 70 -20.80 -1.40 20.79
C GLU A 70 -19.96 -1.27 22.09
N GLN A 71 -18.64 -1.40 21.96
CA GLN A 71 -17.71 -1.27 23.08
C GLN A 71 -17.22 0.18 23.33
N GLY A 72 -17.66 1.14 22.51
CA GLY A 72 -17.24 2.54 22.64
C GLY A 72 -15.81 2.82 22.16
N ILE A 73 -15.25 1.94 21.31
CA ILE A 73 -13.91 2.07 20.74
C ILE A 73 -13.97 2.97 19.50
N VAL A 74 -13.18 4.04 19.48
CA VAL A 74 -13.11 4.95 18.34
C VAL A 74 -12.19 4.37 17.28
N VAL A 75 -12.63 4.37 16.00
CA VAL A 75 -11.82 3.89 14.88
C VAL A 75 -11.40 5.05 13.99
N PHE A 76 -10.09 5.18 13.77
CA PHE A 76 -9.48 6.16 12.89
C PHE A 76 -8.87 5.47 11.66
N ASN A 77 -8.87 6.17 10.53
CA ASN A 77 -8.16 5.76 9.32
C ASN A 77 -7.42 6.94 8.69
N THR A 78 -6.61 6.67 7.66
CA THR A 78 -5.79 7.68 6.98
C THR A 78 -6.12 7.74 5.48
N PRO A 79 -7.32 8.22 5.08
CA PRO A 79 -7.70 8.28 3.68
C PRO A 79 -6.78 9.25 2.91
N GLY A 80 -6.38 8.84 1.71
CA GLY A 80 -5.56 9.65 0.82
C GLY A 80 -4.06 9.66 1.09
N ALA A 81 -3.58 9.11 2.22
CA ALA A 81 -2.17 9.18 2.59
C ALA A 81 -1.21 8.57 1.53
N ASN A 82 -1.64 7.50 0.84
CA ASN A 82 -0.87 6.84 -0.23
C ASN A 82 -1.45 7.06 -1.64
N ALA A 83 -2.46 7.91 -1.80
CA ALA A 83 -3.20 8.05 -3.06
C ALA A 83 -2.31 8.47 -4.23
N ASN A 84 -1.34 9.36 -4.00
CA ASN A 84 -0.41 9.79 -5.04
C ASN A 84 0.49 8.65 -5.52
N GLY A 85 1.04 7.84 -4.61
CA GLY A 85 1.87 6.68 -4.98
C GLY A 85 1.08 5.65 -5.79
N VAL A 86 -0.18 5.39 -5.42
CA VAL A 86 -1.07 4.50 -6.19
C VAL A 86 -1.34 5.07 -7.58
N LYS A 87 -1.65 6.37 -7.69
CA LYS A 87 -1.85 7.05 -8.98
C LYS A 87 -0.64 6.90 -9.90
N GLU A 88 0.57 7.13 -9.39
CA GLU A 88 1.80 7.00 -10.17
C GLU A 88 2.04 5.58 -10.64
N LEU A 89 1.77 4.57 -9.81
CA LEU A 89 1.87 3.17 -10.19
C LEU A 89 0.83 2.78 -11.26
N VAL A 90 -0.39 3.31 -11.17
CA VAL A 90 -1.43 3.12 -12.21
C VAL A 90 -0.97 3.71 -13.54
N LEU A 91 -0.43 4.94 -13.55
CA LEU A 91 0.11 5.55 -14.76
C LEU A 91 1.25 4.72 -15.37
N ALA A 92 2.18 4.23 -14.54
CA ALA A 92 3.25 3.35 -14.98
C ALA A 92 2.70 2.05 -15.60
N GLY A 93 1.71 1.42 -14.95
CA GLY A 93 1.04 0.22 -15.47
C GLY A 93 0.33 0.46 -16.80
N MET A 94 -0.34 1.59 -16.96
CA MET A 94 -0.98 1.98 -18.23
C MET A 94 0.03 2.12 -19.37
N LEU A 95 1.18 2.75 -19.12
CA LEU A 95 2.24 2.90 -20.11
C LEU A 95 2.88 1.56 -20.47
N LEU A 96 3.16 0.71 -19.48
CA LEU A 96 3.69 -0.64 -19.67
C LEU A 96 2.73 -1.50 -20.53
N ALA A 97 1.42 -1.45 -20.24
CA ALA A 97 0.42 -2.23 -20.96
C ALA A 97 0.20 -1.71 -22.39
N SER A 98 0.33 -0.39 -22.62
CA SER A 98 0.07 0.19 -23.94
C SER A 98 1.21 0.03 -24.94
N ARG A 99 2.44 -0.24 -24.49
CA ARG A 99 3.67 -0.19 -25.31
C ARG A 99 4.58 -1.41 -25.20
N ASP A 100 4.15 -2.49 -24.61
CA ASP A 100 4.97 -3.70 -24.40
C ASP A 100 6.42 -3.39 -23.98
N ILE A 101 6.58 -2.49 -23.02
CA ILE A 101 7.90 -2.05 -22.53
C ILE A 101 8.65 -3.25 -21.92
N ALA A 102 7.94 -4.14 -21.24
CA ALA A 102 8.54 -5.33 -20.63
C ALA A 102 9.14 -6.26 -21.70
N GLY A 103 8.40 -6.56 -22.77
CA GLY A 103 8.90 -7.35 -23.91
C GLY A 103 10.09 -6.67 -24.61
N GLY A 104 10.04 -5.34 -24.73
CA GLY A 104 11.16 -4.57 -25.29
C GLY A 104 12.43 -4.69 -24.44
N ILE A 105 12.32 -4.64 -23.11
CA ILE A 105 13.45 -4.83 -22.19
C ILE A 105 14.05 -6.24 -22.32
N GLU A 106 13.21 -7.28 -22.35
CA GLU A 106 13.70 -8.66 -22.50
C GLU A 106 14.37 -8.87 -23.86
N TRP A 107 13.81 -8.29 -24.91
CA TRP A 107 14.45 -8.34 -26.24
C TRP A 107 15.83 -7.66 -26.23
N VAL A 108 15.98 -6.47 -25.67
CA VAL A 108 17.29 -5.78 -25.57
C VAL A 108 18.30 -6.62 -24.78
N LYS A 109 17.86 -7.30 -23.73
CA LYS A 109 18.74 -8.20 -22.98
C LYS A 109 19.20 -9.41 -23.79
N SER A 110 18.31 -10.01 -24.60
CA SER A 110 18.64 -11.18 -25.42
C SER A 110 19.61 -10.86 -26.55
N ASP A 111 19.50 -9.65 -27.10
CA ASP A 111 20.26 -9.24 -28.29
C ASP A 111 21.51 -8.38 -27.95
N LYS A 112 21.90 -8.28 -26.68
CA LYS A 112 23.02 -7.46 -26.24
C LYS A 112 24.39 -7.82 -26.86
N GLU A 113 24.55 -9.08 -27.32
CA GLU A 113 25.77 -9.56 -27.97
C GLU A 113 25.72 -9.39 -29.51
N ASP A 114 24.66 -8.84 -30.08
CA ASP A 114 24.53 -8.60 -31.53
C ASP A 114 25.47 -7.44 -31.94
N GLY A 115 26.50 -7.75 -32.72
CA GLY A 115 27.47 -6.75 -33.24
C GLY A 115 26.85 -5.70 -34.17
N ASP A 116 25.65 -5.98 -34.77
CA ASP A 116 24.90 -5.10 -35.65
C ASP A 116 23.60 -4.56 -34.99
N ILE A 117 23.58 -4.45 -33.65
CA ILE A 117 22.38 -4.10 -32.87
C ILE A 117 21.63 -2.90 -33.41
N ALA A 118 22.31 -1.89 -33.96
CA ALA A 118 21.65 -0.70 -34.53
C ALA A 118 20.73 -1.05 -35.72
N LYS A 119 21.17 -1.93 -36.60
CA LYS A 119 20.37 -2.38 -37.78
C LYS A 119 19.24 -3.31 -37.34
N THR A 120 19.54 -4.19 -36.36
CA THR A 120 18.56 -5.12 -35.75
C THR A 120 17.46 -4.33 -35.06
N ALA A 121 17.82 -3.30 -34.25
CA ALA A 121 16.86 -2.43 -33.56
C ALA A 121 15.92 -1.72 -34.59
N GLU A 122 16.44 -1.17 -35.68
CA GLU A 122 15.61 -0.53 -36.70
C GLU A 122 14.57 -1.49 -37.32
N LYS A 123 14.93 -2.74 -37.53
CA LYS A 123 14.01 -3.77 -38.05
C LYS A 123 12.98 -4.24 -37.06
N GLN A 124 13.37 -4.35 -35.76
CA GLN A 124 12.59 -4.98 -34.72
C GLN A 124 11.72 -4.00 -33.91
N LYS A 125 12.07 -2.72 -33.87
CA LYS A 125 11.37 -1.70 -33.03
C LYS A 125 9.85 -1.66 -33.23
N LYS A 126 9.37 -2.00 -34.45
CA LYS A 126 7.94 -2.03 -34.76
C LYS A 126 7.15 -3.04 -33.93
N LYS A 127 7.80 -4.09 -33.40
CA LYS A 127 7.15 -5.11 -32.57
C LYS A 127 6.66 -4.52 -31.26
N PHE A 128 7.30 -3.43 -30.78
CA PHE A 128 7.05 -2.80 -29.49
C PHE A 128 6.33 -1.44 -29.61
N ALA A 129 5.79 -1.11 -30.79
CA ALA A 129 5.22 0.19 -31.08
C ALA A 129 4.02 0.55 -30.17
N GLY A 130 3.12 -0.41 -29.97
CA GLY A 130 1.94 -0.23 -29.13
C GLY A 130 1.05 0.94 -29.54
N CYS A 131 0.36 1.54 -28.55
CA CYS A 131 -0.52 2.69 -28.76
C CYS A 131 -0.31 3.77 -27.69
N GLU A 132 -0.71 5.00 -28.00
CA GLU A 132 -0.74 6.08 -27.02
C GLU A 132 -1.92 5.94 -26.06
N ILE A 133 -1.75 6.38 -24.82
CA ILE A 133 -2.84 6.43 -23.82
C ILE A 133 -3.72 7.68 -23.99
N SER A 134 -3.26 8.67 -24.79
CA SER A 134 -4.02 9.87 -25.07
C SER A 134 -5.38 9.53 -25.70
N GLY A 135 -6.44 10.14 -25.22
CA GLY A 135 -7.81 9.93 -25.68
C GLY A 135 -8.43 8.58 -25.29
N LYS A 136 -7.72 7.72 -24.55
CA LYS A 136 -8.29 6.47 -24.02
C LYS A 136 -9.16 6.73 -22.79
N LYS A 137 -10.09 5.80 -22.54
CA LYS A 137 -10.96 5.83 -21.35
C LYS A 137 -10.46 4.77 -20.37
N LEU A 138 -10.30 5.14 -19.10
CA LEU A 138 -9.96 4.25 -18.00
C LEU A 138 -11.24 3.95 -17.21
N GLY A 139 -11.53 2.66 -17.02
CA GLY A 139 -12.52 2.20 -16.04
C GLY A 139 -11.85 1.91 -14.70
N ILE A 140 -12.49 2.32 -13.60
CA ILE A 140 -12.06 2.09 -12.22
C ILE A 140 -13.20 1.42 -11.45
#